data_ebb4fdb79814b36435d331592fd35080
#
_entry.id   ebb4fdb79814b36435d331592fd35080
#
_cell.length_a   1.000
_cell.length_b   1.000
_cell.length_c   1.000
_cell.angle_alpha   90.00
_cell.angle_beta   90.00
_cell.angle_gamma   90.00
#
_symmetry.space_group_name_H-M   'P 1'
#
loop_
_entity.id
_entity.type
_entity.pdbx_description
1 polymer ?
#
loop_
_entity_poly.entity_id
_entity_poly.type
_entity_poly.pdbx_seq_one_letter_code
_entity_poly.pdbx_strand_id
1 'polypeptide(L)'
;MDGKNNGSFWPSYVEIMTTLFAITLILFAVSFSRFKIKERQLQLLVNEYEDIINVYSTVSSIDSTRYFGYNAQYLKHLFTVDVEYQQKEYRIDKLKLDQTDKIGADNKRDSILQAGKIVKETIMKLESSDSLKNNIKFLVVIEGQSSRVRFDVDDYHNNYTLSYLRAQFLNKFWKDNGIDLASIPRCELIISGSGEDGVPRVTPSIAVPRTPEETKQWIADESKNQRFLIHIVPVIGNIDVTKAKIDSIKSK
;
A
#
# COMPACT_ATOMS: atom_id res chain seq x y z
N MET A 1 -57.53 -60.27 -47.36
CA MET A 1 -57.24 -58.89 -47.69
C MET A 1 -56.65 -58.22 -46.47
N ASP A 2 -55.33 -58.22 -46.40
CA ASP A 2 -54.61 -57.66 -45.25
C ASP A 2 -54.45 -56.15 -45.39
N GLY A 3 -55.19 -55.42 -44.61
CA GLY A 3 -55.00 -53.98 -44.46
C GLY A 3 -53.72 -53.70 -43.65
N LYS A 4 -52.61 -53.38 -44.32
CA LYS A 4 -51.40 -52.90 -43.68
C LYS A 4 -51.68 -51.64 -42.88
N ASN A 5 -51.62 -51.77 -41.57
CA ASN A 5 -51.54 -50.67 -40.62
C ASN A 5 -50.19 -49.92 -40.82
N ASN A 6 -50.14 -48.97 -41.76
CA ASN A 6 -49.05 -48.02 -41.94
C ASN A 6 -49.33 -46.75 -41.11
N GLY A 7 -49.84 -46.91 -39.93
CA GLY A 7 -50.14 -45.80 -39.09
C GLY A 7 -49.23 -45.75 -37.87
N SER A 8 -48.49 -44.68 -37.73
CA SER A 8 -48.04 -44.20 -36.42
C SER A 8 -46.54 -44.16 -36.09
N PHE A 9 -45.64 -44.21 -37.07
CA PHE A 9 -44.23 -43.88 -36.81
C PHE A 9 -44.00 -42.36 -36.70
N TRP A 10 -44.63 -41.59 -37.54
CA TRP A 10 -44.49 -40.12 -37.60
C TRP A 10 -44.92 -39.33 -36.37
N PRO A 11 -46.07 -39.62 -35.74
CA PRO A 11 -46.48 -38.93 -34.55
C PRO A 11 -45.52 -39.15 -33.39
N SER A 12 -45.06 -40.38 -33.16
CA SER A 12 -44.11 -40.71 -32.10
C SER A 12 -42.74 -40.07 -32.31
N TYR A 13 -42.26 -39.98 -33.58
CA TYR A 13 -41.03 -39.31 -33.93
C TYR A 13 -41.09 -37.81 -33.65
N VAL A 14 -42.19 -37.15 -34.09
CA VAL A 14 -42.41 -35.71 -33.85
C VAL A 14 -42.47 -35.41 -32.33
N GLU A 15 -43.15 -36.23 -31.55
CA GLU A 15 -43.23 -36.09 -30.10
C GLU A 15 -41.87 -36.20 -29.42
N ILE A 16 -41.06 -37.20 -29.77
CA ILE A 16 -39.69 -37.34 -29.28
C ILE A 16 -38.82 -36.15 -29.67
N MET A 17 -38.86 -35.71 -30.92
CA MET A 17 -38.08 -34.58 -31.38
C MET A 17 -38.52 -33.26 -30.71
N THR A 18 -39.80 -33.06 -30.50
CA THR A 18 -40.31 -31.86 -29.83
C THR A 18 -39.91 -31.85 -28.34
N THR A 19 -39.99 -33.01 -27.70
CA THR A 19 -39.54 -33.14 -26.28
C THR A 19 -38.04 -32.91 -26.16
N LEU A 20 -37.24 -33.50 -27.04
CA LEU A 20 -35.78 -33.28 -27.04
C LEU A 20 -35.42 -31.83 -27.28
N PHE A 21 -36.13 -31.17 -28.23
CA PHE A 21 -35.95 -29.74 -28.49
C PHE A 21 -36.32 -28.89 -27.27
N ALA A 22 -37.46 -29.18 -26.62
CA ALA A 22 -37.86 -28.47 -25.41
C ALA A 22 -36.84 -28.63 -24.27
N ILE A 23 -36.30 -29.84 -24.04
CA ILE A 23 -35.24 -30.09 -23.05
C ILE A 23 -33.98 -29.30 -23.38
N THR A 24 -33.51 -29.34 -24.64
CA THR A 24 -32.32 -28.58 -25.06
C THR A 24 -32.52 -27.08 -24.89
N LEU A 25 -33.71 -26.55 -25.17
CA LEU A 25 -34.04 -25.14 -24.98
C LEU A 25 -33.99 -24.73 -23.49
N ILE A 26 -34.55 -25.58 -22.61
CA ILE A 26 -34.49 -25.35 -21.15
C ILE A 26 -33.04 -25.39 -20.68
N LEU A 27 -32.25 -26.39 -21.09
CA LEU A 27 -30.83 -26.48 -20.73
C LEU A 27 -30.03 -25.28 -21.22
N PHE A 28 -30.32 -24.82 -22.43
CA PHE A 28 -29.71 -23.60 -22.98
C PHE A 28 -30.09 -22.36 -22.14
N ALA A 29 -31.36 -22.17 -21.82
CA ALA A 29 -31.82 -21.04 -21.01
C ALA A 29 -31.17 -21.03 -19.62
N VAL A 30 -31.09 -22.19 -18.95
CA VAL A 30 -30.43 -22.34 -17.65
C VAL A 30 -28.92 -22.07 -17.76
N SER A 31 -28.25 -22.61 -18.79
CA SER A 31 -26.81 -22.39 -19.03
C SER A 31 -26.52 -20.92 -19.33
N PHE A 32 -27.35 -20.29 -20.16
CA PHE A 32 -27.23 -18.86 -20.48
C PHE A 32 -27.43 -17.97 -19.26
N SER A 33 -28.43 -18.28 -18.42
CA SER A 33 -28.65 -17.55 -17.17
C SER A 33 -27.44 -17.67 -16.22
N ARG A 34 -26.90 -18.86 -16.07
CA ARG A 34 -25.68 -19.08 -15.27
C ARG A 34 -24.47 -18.35 -15.82
N PHE A 35 -24.32 -18.34 -17.16
CA PHE A 35 -23.26 -17.59 -17.84
C PHE A 35 -23.37 -16.10 -17.55
N LYS A 36 -24.56 -15.52 -17.68
CA LYS A 36 -24.81 -14.09 -17.39
C LYS A 36 -24.52 -13.72 -15.94
N ILE A 37 -24.86 -14.59 -14.99
CA ILE A 37 -24.52 -14.37 -13.57
C ILE A 37 -23.00 -14.36 -13.37
N LYS A 38 -22.29 -15.33 -13.96
CA LYS A 38 -20.82 -15.41 -13.87
C LYS A 38 -20.13 -14.22 -14.55
N GLU A 39 -20.61 -13.82 -15.73
CA GLU A 39 -20.10 -12.65 -16.44
C GLU A 39 -20.22 -11.38 -15.58
N ARG A 40 -21.38 -11.17 -14.94
CA ARG A 40 -21.59 -10.03 -14.04
C ARG A 40 -20.69 -10.08 -12.81
N GLN A 41 -20.48 -11.26 -12.25
CA GLN A 41 -19.57 -11.44 -11.11
C GLN A 41 -18.11 -11.15 -11.51
N LEU A 42 -17.68 -11.63 -12.67
CA LEU A 42 -16.35 -11.36 -13.21
C LEU A 42 -16.16 -9.86 -13.46
N GLN A 43 -17.15 -9.19 -14.04
CA GLN A 43 -17.08 -7.75 -14.29
C GLN A 43 -16.93 -6.95 -13.00
N LEU A 44 -17.65 -7.33 -11.94
CA LEU A 44 -17.51 -6.67 -10.63
C LEU A 44 -16.09 -6.84 -10.07
N LEU A 45 -15.51 -8.03 -10.25
CA LEU A 45 -14.16 -8.33 -9.77
C LEU A 45 -13.08 -7.59 -10.58
N VAL A 46 -13.26 -7.47 -11.89
CA VAL A 46 -12.39 -6.67 -12.77
C VAL A 46 -12.42 -5.21 -12.38
N ASN A 47 -13.62 -4.63 -12.17
CA ASN A 47 -13.75 -3.23 -11.76
C ASN A 47 -13.06 -2.98 -10.39
N GLU A 48 -13.21 -3.91 -9.45
CA GLU A 48 -12.56 -3.81 -8.13
C GLU A 48 -11.02 -3.86 -8.26
N TYR A 49 -10.52 -4.68 -9.19
CA TYR A 49 -9.08 -4.78 -9.46
C TYR A 49 -8.54 -3.52 -10.17
N GLU A 50 -9.29 -2.95 -11.09
CA GLU A 50 -8.96 -1.67 -11.75
C GLU A 50 -8.87 -0.53 -10.74
N ASP A 51 -9.78 -0.47 -9.78
CA ASP A 51 -9.75 0.53 -8.71
C ASP A 51 -8.46 0.42 -7.88
N ILE A 52 -8.03 -0.79 -7.55
CA ILE A 52 -6.77 -1.04 -6.84
C ILE A 52 -5.56 -0.57 -7.66
N ILE A 53 -5.52 -0.92 -8.96
CA ILE A 53 -4.45 -0.49 -9.87
C ILE A 53 -4.38 1.04 -9.93
N ASN A 54 -5.52 1.71 -10.01
CA ASN A 54 -5.60 3.16 -10.04
C ASN A 54 -5.06 3.80 -8.75
N VAL A 55 -5.33 3.20 -7.59
CA VAL A 55 -4.74 3.64 -6.31
C VAL A 55 -3.22 3.53 -6.37
N TYR A 56 -2.69 2.36 -6.72
CA TYR A 56 -1.24 2.16 -6.80
C TYR A 56 -0.58 3.08 -7.84
N SER A 57 -1.20 3.29 -8.98
CA SER A 57 -0.73 4.24 -10.00
C SER A 57 -0.67 5.67 -9.46
N THR A 58 -1.71 6.10 -8.73
CA THR A 58 -1.75 7.43 -8.13
C THR A 58 -0.71 7.58 -7.02
N VAL A 59 -0.55 6.57 -6.16
CA VAL A 59 0.48 6.56 -5.11
C VAL A 59 1.87 6.59 -5.74
N SER A 60 2.12 5.83 -6.80
CA SER A 60 3.41 5.82 -7.51
C SER A 60 3.78 7.19 -8.11
N SER A 61 2.79 8.09 -8.30
CA SER A 61 3.10 9.46 -8.77
C SER A 61 3.95 10.27 -7.77
N ILE A 62 3.98 9.88 -6.50
CA ILE A 62 4.86 10.47 -5.48
C ILE A 62 6.33 10.31 -5.86
N ASP A 63 6.69 9.19 -6.50
CA ASP A 63 8.08 8.85 -6.85
C ASP A 63 8.64 9.73 -7.97
N SER A 64 7.78 10.40 -8.73
CA SER A 64 8.19 11.38 -9.72
C SER A 64 8.73 12.67 -9.09
N THR A 65 8.59 12.82 -7.77
CA THR A 65 9.08 13.97 -7.03
C THR A 65 10.51 13.75 -6.55
N ARG A 66 11.24 14.84 -6.31
CA ARG A 66 12.61 14.77 -5.76
C ARG A 66 12.68 14.31 -4.28
N TYR A 67 11.54 14.13 -3.64
CA TYR A 67 11.45 13.86 -2.19
C TYR A 67 11.25 12.40 -1.85
N PHE A 68 10.91 11.58 -2.84
CA PHE A 68 10.64 10.16 -2.64
C PHE A 68 11.30 9.33 -3.73
N GLY A 69 11.68 8.11 -3.37
CA GLY A 69 12.09 7.06 -4.28
C GLY A 69 11.39 5.76 -3.93
N TYR A 70 10.88 5.05 -4.92
CA TYR A 70 10.16 3.80 -4.68
C TYR A 70 11.10 2.60 -4.64
N ASN A 71 10.91 1.77 -3.64
CA ASN A 71 11.57 0.46 -3.58
C ASN A 71 10.56 -0.65 -3.88
N ALA A 72 10.64 -1.22 -5.08
CA ALA A 72 9.71 -2.23 -5.56
C ALA A 72 9.79 -3.56 -4.78
N GLN A 73 10.95 -3.90 -4.23
CA GLN A 73 11.14 -5.13 -3.46
C GLN A 73 10.33 -5.12 -2.17
N TYR A 74 10.26 -3.96 -1.50
CA TYR A 74 9.57 -3.81 -0.22
C TYR A 74 8.27 -3.01 -0.32
N LEU A 75 7.91 -2.57 -1.52
CA LEU A 75 6.70 -1.77 -1.80
C LEU A 75 6.62 -0.51 -0.91
N LYS A 76 7.76 0.16 -0.71
CA LYS A 76 7.91 1.31 0.18
C LYS A 76 8.40 2.53 -0.57
N HIS A 77 7.86 3.70 -0.21
CA HIS A 77 8.39 4.99 -0.63
C HIS A 77 9.46 5.44 0.36
N LEU A 78 10.69 5.51 -0.10
CA LEU A 78 11.80 6.02 0.68
C LEU A 78 11.79 7.54 0.65
N PHE A 79 11.90 8.16 1.79
CA PHE A 79 12.09 9.58 1.91
C PHE A 79 13.54 9.93 1.50
N THR A 80 13.70 10.71 0.44
CA THR A 80 15.03 11.02 -0.12
C THR A 80 15.67 12.26 0.49
N VAL A 81 14.91 13.01 1.32
CA VAL A 81 15.49 14.12 2.07
C VAL A 81 16.41 13.55 3.14
N ASP A 82 17.69 13.82 2.99
CA ASP A 82 18.69 13.41 3.98
C ASP A 82 18.50 14.20 5.28
N VAL A 83 18.11 13.50 6.33
CA VAL A 83 17.83 14.08 7.65
C VAL A 83 18.88 13.56 8.64
N GLU A 84 19.92 14.34 8.84
CA GLU A 84 20.93 14.02 9.84
C GLU A 84 20.57 14.61 11.20
N TYR A 85 20.38 13.73 12.18
CA TYR A 85 20.16 14.11 13.57
C TYR A 85 21.47 14.23 14.34
N GLN A 86 21.46 15.06 15.36
CA GLN A 86 22.49 15.00 16.42
C GLN A 86 22.42 13.64 17.11
N GLN A 87 23.49 13.24 17.76
CA GLN A 87 23.52 11.99 18.50
C GLN A 87 22.37 11.95 19.53
N LYS A 88 21.61 10.86 19.55
CA LYS A 88 20.45 10.65 20.44
C LYS A 88 19.25 11.59 20.19
N GLU A 89 19.30 12.43 19.18
CA GLU A 89 18.22 13.40 18.89
C GLU A 89 17.19 12.77 17.91
N TYR A 90 15.95 13.19 18.07
CA TYR A 90 14.82 12.76 17.27
C TYR A 90 13.95 13.92 16.75
N ARG A 91 14.26 15.16 17.15
CA ARG A 91 13.45 16.34 16.85
C ARG A 91 13.90 16.99 15.56
N ILE A 92 12.94 17.32 14.68
CA ILE A 92 13.19 18.00 13.41
C ILE A 92 13.74 19.43 13.61
N ASP A 93 13.44 20.06 14.73
CA ASP A 93 13.96 21.39 15.07
C ASP A 93 15.39 21.36 15.67
N LYS A 94 16.01 20.16 15.76
CA LYS A 94 17.39 19.95 16.25
C LYS A 94 18.19 19.05 15.33
N LEU A 95 18.31 19.46 14.09
CA LEU A 95 19.16 18.75 13.12
C LEU A 95 20.65 18.98 13.41
N LYS A 96 21.50 18.09 12.94
CA LYS A 96 22.95 18.25 13.03
C LYS A 96 23.43 19.54 12.38
N LEU A 97 22.83 19.92 11.26
CA LEU A 97 23.12 21.15 10.53
C LEU A 97 22.82 22.43 11.34
N ASP A 98 21.92 22.39 12.32
CA ASP A 98 21.65 23.57 13.16
C ASP A 98 22.87 24.12 13.90
N GLN A 99 23.89 23.28 14.10
CA GLN A 99 25.14 23.67 14.75
C GLN A 99 26.17 24.27 13.79
N THR A 100 26.11 23.97 12.49
CA THR A 100 27.13 24.32 11.52
C THR A 100 26.63 25.16 10.37
N ASP A 101 25.38 24.95 9.96
CA ASP A 101 24.72 25.64 8.81
C ASP A 101 23.21 25.78 9.07
N LYS A 102 22.83 26.86 9.71
CA LYS A 102 21.43 27.13 10.04
C LYS A 102 20.56 27.28 8.78
N ILE A 103 21.08 27.90 7.73
CA ILE A 103 20.34 28.09 6.46
C ILE A 103 20.11 26.72 5.79
N GLY A 104 21.12 25.86 5.78
CA GLY A 104 20.98 24.50 5.30
C GLY A 104 19.98 23.68 6.10
N ALA A 105 19.94 23.84 7.43
CA ALA A 105 18.96 23.20 8.29
C ALA A 105 17.52 23.66 7.98
N ASP A 106 17.31 24.98 7.77
CA ASP A 106 16.00 25.51 7.41
C ASP A 106 15.55 25.01 6.02
N ASN A 107 16.44 24.98 5.03
CA ASN A 107 16.17 24.39 3.71
C ASN A 107 15.77 22.90 3.79
N LYS A 108 16.38 22.15 4.72
CA LYS A 108 15.99 20.75 4.98
C LYS A 108 14.57 20.66 5.57
N ARG A 109 14.23 21.53 6.52
CA ARG A 109 12.87 21.61 7.08
C ARG A 109 11.83 21.96 6.02
N ASP A 110 12.14 22.92 5.14
CA ASP A 110 11.26 23.25 4.02
C ASP A 110 11.07 22.06 3.08
N SER A 111 12.13 21.31 2.79
CA SER A 111 12.05 20.09 1.99
C SER A 111 11.18 19.01 2.66
N ILE A 112 11.29 18.85 3.99
CA ILE A 112 10.45 17.95 4.77
C ILE A 112 8.97 18.39 4.72
N LEU A 113 8.70 19.70 4.79
CA LEU A 113 7.34 20.23 4.67
C LEU A 113 6.77 20.00 3.26
N GLN A 114 7.54 20.24 2.22
CA GLN A 114 7.09 19.99 0.84
C GLN A 114 6.78 18.52 0.62
N ALA A 115 7.59 17.61 1.14
CA ALA A 115 7.31 16.18 1.09
C ALA A 115 5.98 15.83 1.77
N GLY A 116 5.71 16.37 2.95
CA GLY A 116 4.45 16.18 3.66
C GLY A 116 3.24 16.70 2.89
N LYS A 117 3.37 17.86 2.22
CA LYS A 117 2.31 18.40 1.35
C LYS A 117 2.00 17.46 0.20
N ILE A 118 3.02 16.90 -0.46
CA ILE A 118 2.86 15.94 -1.54
C ILE A 118 2.12 14.68 -1.07
N VAL A 119 2.46 14.13 0.09
CA VAL A 119 1.76 12.99 0.69
C VAL A 119 0.28 13.36 0.94
N LYS A 120 0.02 14.51 1.57
CA LYS A 120 -1.34 14.98 1.83
C LYS A 120 -2.15 15.14 0.54
N GLU A 121 -1.59 15.83 -0.46
CA GLU A 121 -2.24 16.05 -1.76
C GLU A 121 -2.54 14.74 -2.49
N THR A 122 -1.63 13.77 -2.43
CA THR A 122 -1.83 12.45 -3.03
C THR A 122 -2.99 11.72 -2.35
N ILE A 123 -3.05 11.72 -1.01
CA ILE A 123 -4.14 11.08 -0.28
C ILE A 123 -5.47 11.80 -0.57
N MET A 124 -5.49 13.13 -0.60
CA MET A 124 -6.69 13.90 -0.93
C MET A 124 -7.15 13.66 -2.37
N LYS A 125 -6.23 13.51 -3.32
CA LYS A 125 -6.54 13.14 -4.71
C LYS A 125 -7.16 11.74 -4.78
N LEU A 126 -6.65 10.79 -4.03
CA LEU A 126 -7.22 9.45 -3.91
C LEU A 126 -8.62 9.49 -3.27
N GLU A 127 -8.80 10.31 -2.25
CA GLU A 127 -10.06 10.45 -1.54
C GLU A 127 -11.15 11.09 -2.42
N SER A 128 -10.80 12.06 -3.26
CA SER A 128 -11.71 12.75 -4.17
C SER A 128 -12.00 11.99 -5.47
N SER A 129 -11.37 10.83 -5.71
CA SER A 129 -11.60 10.03 -6.91
C SER A 129 -12.95 9.31 -6.84
N ASP A 130 -13.88 9.67 -7.74
CA ASP A 130 -15.20 9.04 -7.85
C ASP A 130 -15.15 7.55 -8.23
N SER A 131 -14.05 7.11 -8.85
CA SER A 131 -13.82 5.72 -9.19
C SER A 131 -13.60 4.83 -7.98
N LEU A 132 -13.12 5.42 -6.87
CA LEU A 132 -12.89 4.69 -5.62
C LEU A 132 -14.19 4.66 -4.82
N LYS A 133 -15.02 3.67 -5.10
CA LYS A 133 -16.25 3.40 -4.35
C LYS A 133 -15.97 3.48 -2.84
N ASN A 134 -16.97 3.91 -2.05
CA ASN A 134 -16.92 4.24 -0.61
C ASN A 134 -16.32 3.17 0.34
N ASN A 135 -15.80 2.06 -0.20
CA ASN A 135 -15.30 0.90 0.55
C ASN A 135 -13.77 0.82 0.66
N ILE A 136 -13.01 1.76 0.07
CA ILE A 136 -11.55 1.76 0.17
C ILE A 136 -11.13 2.78 1.23
N LYS A 137 -10.38 2.31 2.22
CA LYS A 137 -9.64 3.14 3.18
C LYS A 137 -8.16 3.15 2.80
N PHE A 138 -7.45 4.16 3.24
CA PHE A 138 -6.01 4.28 3.04
C PHE A 138 -5.31 4.15 4.38
N LEU A 139 -4.41 3.17 4.48
CA LEU A 139 -3.49 3.06 5.60
C LEU A 139 -2.20 3.79 5.22
N VAL A 140 -1.91 4.86 5.93
CA VAL A 140 -0.64 5.60 5.79
C VAL A 140 0.24 5.27 6.97
N VAL A 141 1.39 4.67 6.71
CA VAL A 141 2.38 4.36 7.76
C VAL A 141 3.57 5.28 7.59
N ILE A 142 3.88 6.04 8.64
CA ILE A 142 5.14 6.77 8.77
C ILE A 142 6.07 5.88 9.58
N GLU A 143 7.07 5.30 8.93
CA GLU A 143 8.05 4.43 9.56
C GLU A 143 9.39 5.15 9.70
N GLY A 144 9.93 5.21 10.92
CA GLY A 144 11.29 5.66 11.17
C GLY A 144 12.26 4.49 11.17
N GLN A 145 13.45 4.71 10.62
CA GLN A 145 14.59 3.78 10.74
C GLN A 145 15.72 4.41 11.53
N SER A 146 16.53 3.56 12.16
CA SER A 146 17.77 3.95 12.84
C SER A 146 18.97 3.24 12.23
N SER A 147 20.16 3.78 12.53
CA SER A 147 21.44 3.12 12.25
C SER A 147 21.66 1.97 13.22
N ARG A 148 22.60 1.08 12.89
CA ARG A 148 23.15 0.06 13.81
C ARG A 148 24.23 0.62 14.75
N VAL A 149 24.49 1.91 14.69
CA VAL A 149 25.33 2.56 15.68
C VAL A 149 24.65 2.47 17.04
N ARG A 150 25.27 1.75 17.95
CA ARG A 150 24.66 1.37 19.23
C ARG A 150 24.24 2.60 20.04
N PHE A 151 22.99 2.59 20.45
CA PHE A 151 22.37 3.63 21.27
C PHE A 151 21.72 3.05 22.54
N ASP A 152 21.88 1.77 22.80
CA ASP A 152 21.23 1.10 23.93
C ASP A 152 21.76 1.65 25.24
N VAL A 153 20.91 2.37 25.95
CA VAL A 153 21.17 2.85 27.31
C VAL A 153 20.42 1.97 28.29
N ASP A 154 19.19 1.61 27.96
CA ASP A 154 18.33 0.71 28.72
C ASP A 154 17.23 0.14 27.79
N ASP A 155 16.30 -0.66 28.33
CA ASP A 155 15.21 -1.30 27.59
C ASP A 155 14.27 -0.30 26.89
N TYR A 156 14.23 0.95 27.35
CA TYR A 156 13.36 2.00 26.80
C TYR A 156 14.12 2.99 25.91
N HIS A 157 15.42 3.12 26.07
CA HIS A 157 16.29 4.05 25.32
C HIS A 157 17.20 3.27 24.38
N ASN A 158 16.65 2.81 23.27
CA ASN A 158 17.32 2.00 22.27
C ASN A 158 17.00 2.49 20.85
N ASN A 159 17.59 1.85 19.84
CA ASN A 159 17.40 2.21 18.43
C ASN A 159 15.94 2.09 17.97
N TYR A 160 15.14 1.18 18.53
CA TYR A 160 13.70 1.06 18.19
C TYR A 160 12.90 2.24 18.70
N THR A 161 13.05 2.59 19.96
CA THR A 161 12.40 3.77 20.54
C THR A 161 12.81 5.04 19.81
N LEU A 162 14.09 5.19 19.49
CA LEU A 162 14.62 6.35 18.77
C LEU A 162 13.99 6.48 17.37
N SER A 163 13.86 5.37 16.65
CA SER A 163 13.25 5.36 15.32
C SER A 163 11.75 5.71 15.38
N TYR A 164 11.03 5.20 16.38
CA TYR A 164 9.63 5.56 16.62
C TYR A 164 9.47 7.04 16.95
N LEU A 165 10.27 7.58 17.86
CA LEU A 165 10.24 8.99 18.23
C LEU A 165 10.51 9.90 17.02
N ARG A 166 11.45 9.54 16.15
CA ARG A 166 11.71 10.28 14.90
C ARG A 166 10.48 10.33 14.01
N ALA A 167 9.80 9.19 13.78
CA ALA A 167 8.57 9.13 13.00
C ALA A 167 7.43 9.94 13.65
N GLN A 168 7.29 9.86 14.97
CA GLN A 168 6.30 10.64 15.73
C GLN A 168 6.55 12.15 15.61
N PHE A 169 7.80 12.59 15.73
CA PHE A 169 8.15 13.99 15.62
C PHE A 169 8.08 14.51 14.18
N LEU A 170 8.30 13.68 13.17
CA LEU A 170 8.01 14.03 11.79
C LEU A 170 6.51 14.31 11.60
N ASN A 171 5.66 13.40 12.07
CA ASN A 171 4.21 13.61 12.01
C ASN A 171 3.78 14.88 12.79
N LYS A 172 4.32 15.08 13.99
CA LYS A 172 4.06 16.29 14.77
C LYS A 172 4.47 17.55 14.01
N PHE A 173 5.66 17.56 13.42
CA PHE A 173 6.17 18.67 12.64
C PHE A 173 5.26 19.00 11.44
N TRP A 174 4.79 17.99 10.74
CA TRP A 174 3.81 18.16 9.66
C TRP A 174 2.50 18.74 10.18
N LYS A 175 1.97 18.18 11.27
CA LYS A 175 0.70 18.62 11.86
C LYS A 175 0.77 20.08 12.35
N ASP A 176 1.84 20.46 13.04
CA ASP A 176 2.07 21.82 13.53
C ASP A 176 2.16 22.85 12.37
N ASN A 177 2.47 22.39 11.16
CA ASN A 177 2.54 23.17 9.92
C ASN A 177 1.33 22.96 8.97
N GLY A 178 0.20 22.50 9.50
CA GLY A 178 -1.07 22.38 8.77
C GLY A 178 -1.18 21.13 7.87
N ILE A 179 -0.27 20.16 8.03
CA ILE A 179 -0.30 18.89 7.30
C ILE A 179 -0.77 17.81 8.28
N ASP A 180 -2.08 17.75 8.55
CA ASP A 180 -2.68 16.72 9.40
C ASP A 180 -3.25 15.59 8.54
N LEU A 181 -2.48 14.50 8.39
CA LEU A 181 -2.89 13.32 7.59
C LEU A 181 -4.02 12.55 8.25
N ALA A 182 -4.08 12.54 9.58
CA ALA A 182 -5.12 11.83 10.34
C ALA A 182 -6.50 12.52 10.23
N SER A 183 -6.56 13.78 9.81
CA SER A 183 -7.82 14.50 9.60
C SER A 183 -8.48 14.20 8.24
N ILE A 184 -7.78 13.50 7.35
CA ILE A 184 -8.31 13.20 6.01
C ILE A 184 -9.30 12.03 6.13
N PRO A 185 -10.53 12.15 5.62
CA PRO A 185 -11.49 11.05 5.61
C PRO A 185 -10.91 9.80 4.98
N ARG A 186 -11.30 8.63 5.46
CA ARG A 186 -10.83 7.31 5.00
C ARG A 186 -9.32 7.09 5.10
N CYS A 187 -8.56 8.00 5.73
CA CYS A 187 -7.14 7.83 6.01
C CYS A 187 -6.93 7.36 7.45
N GLU A 188 -6.30 6.21 7.62
CA GLU A 188 -5.83 5.73 8.91
C GLU A 188 -4.31 5.92 8.97
N LEU A 189 -3.85 6.68 9.96
CA LEU A 189 -2.43 6.99 10.13
C LEU A 189 -1.82 6.12 11.21
N ILE A 190 -0.73 5.43 10.87
CA ILE A 190 0.08 4.66 11.81
C ILE A 190 1.48 5.25 11.88
N ILE A 191 1.97 5.42 13.09
CA ILE A 191 3.36 5.80 13.36
C ILE A 191 4.10 4.56 13.81
N SER A 192 5.24 4.25 13.18
CA SER A 192 6.02 3.05 13.44
C SER A 192 7.50 3.36 13.56
N GLY A 193 8.21 2.53 14.31
CA GLY A 193 9.67 2.53 14.38
C GLY A 193 10.19 1.13 14.13
N SER A 194 11.02 0.94 13.11
CA SER A 194 11.62 -0.35 12.77
C SER A 194 13.03 -0.55 13.32
N GLY A 195 13.53 0.43 14.05
CA GLY A 195 14.85 0.36 14.65
C GLY A 195 15.96 0.13 13.63
N GLU A 196 16.88 -0.74 13.98
CA GLU A 196 18.01 -1.13 13.13
C GLU A 196 17.69 -2.28 12.17
N ASP A 197 16.51 -2.89 12.28
CA ASP A 197 16.07 -4.01 11.42
C ASP A 197 15.16 -3.58 10.28
N GLY A 198 14.82 -2.30 10.21
CA GLY A 198 13.97 -1.78 9.14
C GLY A 198 14.54 -2.02 7.74
N VAL A 199 13.69 -2.37 6.78
CA VAL A 199 14.06 -2.62 5.39
C VAL A 199 13.34 -1.65 4.45
N PRO A 200 13.98 -1.27 3.32
CA PRO A 200 15.33 -1.59 2.87
C PRO A 200 16.42 -0.94 3.72
N ARG A 201 17.63 -1.45 3.65
CA ARG A 201 18.82 -0.84 4.30
C ARG A 201 19.92 -0.59 3.27
N VAL A 202 20.69 0.45 3.50
CA VAL A 202 21.99 0.65 2.85
C VAL A 202 22.99 -0.26 3.54
N THR A 203 23.61 -1.14 2.77
CA THR A 203 24.68 -1.99 3.31
C THR A 203 25.97 -1.17 3.43
N PRO A 204 26.57 -1.08 4.61
CA PRO A 204 27.87 -0.42 4.76
C PRO A 204 28.93 -1.05 3.87
N SER A 205 29.83 -0.24 3.36
CA SER A 205 30.98 -0.69 2.56
C SER A 205 31.92 -1.60 3.36
N ILE A 206 31.94 -1.43 4.67
CA ILE A 206 32.72 -2.22 5.63
C ILE A 206 31.74 -2.99 6.53
N ALA A 207 31.76 -4.32 6.44
CA ALA A 207 30.84 -5.16 7.22
C ALA A 207 31.17 -5.15 8.72
N VAL A 208 32.47 -5.26 9.07
CA VAL A 208 32.97 -5.26 10.46
C VAL A 208 34.22 -4.38 10.53
N PRO A 209 34.13 -3.17 11.09
CA PRO A 209 35.27 -2.26 11.18
C PRO A 209 36.32 -2.78 12.18
N ARG A 210 37.60 -2.66 11.82
CA ARG A 210 38.75 -3.12 12.63
C ARG A 210 39.68 -1.99 13.03
N THR A 211 39.62 -0.86 12.29
CA THR A 211 40.44 0.32 12.58
C THR A 211 39.57 1.52 12.93
N PRO A 212 40.09 2.59 13.54
CA PRO A 212 39.35 3.81 13.79
C PRO A 212 38.83 4.46 12.50
N GLU A 213 39.57 4.41 11.40
CA GLU A 213 39.20 4.93 10.10
C GLU A 213 38.03 4.13 9.49
N GLU A 214 38.14 2.81 9.54
CA GLU A 214 37.05 1.90 9.13
C GLU A 214 35.79 2.11 9.97
N THR A 215 35.92 2.33 11.26
CA THR A 215 34.82 2.62 12.17
C THR A 215 34.13 3.93 11.78
N LYS A 216 34.92 4.97 11.46
CA LYS A 216 34.38 6.26 11.01
C LYS A 216 33.61 6.12 9.69
N GLN A 217 34.15 5.36 8.74
CA GLN A 217 33.48 5.08 7.45
C GLN A 217 32.21 4.27 7.66
N TRP A 218 32.24 3.24 8.48
CA TRP A 218 31.09 2.41 8.82
C TRP A 218 29.95 3.25 9.45
N ILE A 219 30.27 4.14 10.39
CA ILE A 219 29.30 5.06 10.99
C ILE A 219 28.69 6.00 9.92
N ALA A 220 29.50 6.49 9.00
CA ALA A 220 29.03 7.35 7.92
C ALA A 220 28.06 6.61 6.96
N ASP A 221 28.35 5.35 6.65
CA ASP A 221 27.46 4.53 5.82
C ASP A 221 26.17 4.16 6.57
N GLU A 222 26.29 3.78 7.86
CA GLU A 222 25.12 3.46 8.69
C GLU A 222 24.22 4.70 8.93
N SER A 223 24.77 5.90 8.95
CA SER A 223 23.97 7.12 9.10
C SER A 223 22.93 7.28 7.98
N LYS A 224 23.21 6.77 6.77
CA LYS A 224 22.27 6.76 5.63
C LYS A 224 21.02 5.91 5.90
N ASN A 225 21.04 5.04 6.92
CA ASN A 225 19.89 4.27 7.37
C ASN A 225 19.01 5.04 8.36
N GLN A 226 19.40 6.24 8.79
CA GLN A 226 18.57 7.11 9.62
C GLN A 226 17.61 7.88 8.72
N ARG A 227 16.51 7.28 8.34
CA ARG A 227 15.57 7.84 7.36
C ARG A 227 14.14 7.50 7.68
N PHE A 228 13.23 8.05 6.90
CA PHE A 228 11.81 7.75 6.96
C PHE A 228 11.37 6.94 5.74
N LEU A 229 10.35 6.11 5.95
CA LEU A 229 9.65 5.42 4.90
C LEU A 229 8.17 5.72 5.05
N ILE A 230 7.53 5.94 3.92
CA ILE A 230 6.10 6.20 3.86
C ILE A 230 5.47 5.06 3.09
N HIS A 231 4.45 4.44 3.70
CA HIS A 231 3.64 3.44 3.02
C HIS A 231 2.24 3.99 2.87
N ILE A 232 1.68 3.89 1.69
CA ILE A 232 0.28 4.20 1.43
C ILE A 232 -0.34 2.92 0.86
N VAL A 233 -1.13 2.25 1.68
CA VAL A 233 -1.71 0.95 1.36
C VAL A 233 -3.22 1.09 1.26
N PRO A 234 -3.84 0.74 0.13
CA PRO A 234 -5.28 0.67 0.04
C PRO A 234 -5.79 -0.50 0.88
N VAL A 235 -6.70 -0.23 1.80
CA VAL A 235 -7.40 -1.25 2.59
C VAL A 235 -8.80 -1.38 2.04
N ILE A 236 -9.08 -2.51 1.40
CA ILE A 236 -10.39 -2.79 0.85
C ILE A 236 -11.31 -3.18 2.02
N GLY A 237 -12.31 -2.33 2.28
CA GLY A 237 -13.29 -2.56 3.33
C GLY A 237 -14.20 -3.74 2.97
N ASN A 238 -14.36 -4.65 3.95
CA ASN A 238 -15.29 -5.77 3.96
C ASN A 238 -14.80 -7.07 3.29
N ILE A 239 -13.68 -7.57 3.79
CA ILE A 239 -13.19 -8.95 3.49
C ILE A 239 -14.30 -9.99 3.77
N ASP A 240 -15.17 -9.76 4.74
CA ASP A 240 -16.27 -10.68 5.09
C ASP A 240 -17.35 -10.77 4.00
N VAL A 241 -17.69 -9.65 3.35
CA VAL A 241 -18.64 -9.66 2.22
C VAL A 241 -18.01 -10.30 0.99
N THR A 242 -16.73 -10.07 0.76
CA THR A 242 -15.99 -10.70 -0.35
C THR A 242 -15.84 -12.20 -0.10
N LYS A 243 -15.54 -12.62 1.13
CA LYS A 243 -15.47 -14.03 1.53
C LYS A 243 -16.82 -14.72 1.41
N ALA A 244 -17.89 -14.12 1.91
CA ALA A 244 -19.26 -14.66 1.77
C ALA A 244 -19.67 -14.77 0.29
N LYS A 245 -19.29 -13.80 -0.57
CA LYS A 245 -19.50 -13.88 -2.02
C LYS A 245 -18.69 -15.02 -2.65
N ILE A 246 -17.41 -15.16 -2.30
CA ILE A 246 -16.55 -16.25 -2.81
C ILE A 246 -17.10 -17.61 -2.37
N ASP A 247 -17.50 -17.76 -1.11
CA ASP A 247 -18.06 -19.00 -0.58
C ASP A 247 -19.41 -19.33 -1.24
N SER A 248 -20.24 -18.32 -1.55
CA SER A 248 -21.47 -18.51 -2.33
C SER A 248 -21.24 -18.92 -3.77
N ILE A 249 -20.07 -18.58 -4.35
CA ILE A 249 -19.67 -18.97 -5.71
C ILE A 249 -19.13 -20.42 -5.71
N LYS A 250 -18.40 -20.81 -4.66
CA LYS A 250 -17.82 -22.17 -4.52
C LYS A 250 -18.86 -23.23 -4.16
N SER A 251 -19.97 -22.83 -3.53
CA SER A 251 -21.04 -23.73 -3.10
C SER A 251 -22.10 -24.03 -4.17
N LYS A 252 -21.94 -23.49 -5.36
CA LYS A 252 -22.80 -23.71 -6.54
C LYS A 252 -22.02 -24.36 -7.68
#